data_37f9405ac238ace40534e4b4b8018de2
#
_entry.id   37f9405ac238ace40534e4b4b8018de2
#
_cell.length_a   1.000
_cell.length_b   1.000
_cell.length_c   1.000
_cell.angle_alpha   90.00
_cell.angle_beta   90.00
_cell.angle_gamma   90.00
#
_symmetry.space_group_name_H-M   'P 1'
#
loop_
_entity.id
_entity.type
_entity.pdbx_description
1 polymer ?
#
loop_
_entity_poly.entity_id
_entity_poly.type
_entity_poly.pdbx_seq_one_letter_code
_entity_poly.pdbx_strand_id
1 'polypeptide(L)'
;AVVICVPPLKELEVLPEQMDLDILYEDEDVILINKQKDMVVHPCPGRYKGTLVNGLLYHCKDNLSGINGVLRPGIVHRIDKDTTGVLVVCKNDMAHKSLAEQLKEHSITRKYEAIVYNNFTQEEGTVDAPIGRSPVDRKKMAVEPKNGKRAVTHYKVLSHLNHQVNHIECQLETGRTHQIRVHMTSIGHPLLGDEVYGSGKNPYHLQGQTLHAMILGFVHPSTGEYMEFTAPLPEYLSLIHISEPTRPLYIS
;
A
#
# COMPACT_ATOMS: atom_id res chain seq x y z
N ALA A 1 14.81 -11.29 -46.19
CA ALA A 1 14.22 -12.08 -45.09
C ALA A 1 14.77 -11.54 -43.76
N VAL A 2 13.90 -11.20 -42.83
CA VAL A 2 14.29 -10.83 -41.47
C VAL A 2 14.09 -12.07 -40.61
N VAL A 3 15.14 -12.57 -39.98
CA VAL A 3 15.07 -13.68 -39.03
C VAL A 3 14.96 -13.09 -37.63
N ILE A 4 13.81 -13.27 -37.00
CA ILE A 4 13.59 -12.89 -35.60
C ILE A 4 13.87 -14.11 -34.74
N CYS A 5 14.96 -14.07 -33.99
CA CYS A 5 15.29 -15.09 -33.01
C CYS A 5 14.60 -14.71 -31.69
N VAL A 6 13.53 -15.41 -31.30
CA VAL A 6 12.85 -15.24 -30.00
C VAL A 6 13.59 -16.16 -29.02
N PRO A 7 14.25 -15.59 -28.00
CA PRO A 7 14.87 -16.41 -26.96
C PRO A 7 13.81 -17.23 -26.23
N PRO A 8 14.11 -18.44 -25.73
CA PRO A 8 13.18 -19.22 -24.96
C PRO A 8 12.74 -18.42 -23.72
N LEU A 9 11.45 -18.50 -23.40
CA LEU A 9 10.90 -17.94 -22.19
C LEU A 9 11.65 -18.55 -20.99
N LYS A 10 12.42 -17.73 -20.27
CA LYS A 10 12.91 -18.14 -18.95
C LYS A 10 11.70 -18.22 -18.04
N GLU A 11 11.41 -19.39 -17.51
CA GLU A 11 10.47 -19.53 -16.41
C GLU A 11 11.00 -18.67 -15.26
N LEU A 12 10.15 -17.72 -14.81
CA LEU A 12 10.48 -16.89 -13.67
C LEU A 12 10.26 -17.72 -12.40
N GLU A 13 11.33 -18.25 -11.87
CA GLU A 13 11.35 -18.94 -10.59
C GLU A 13 11.48 -17.89 -9.47
N VAL A 14 10.55 -17.90 -8.52
CA VAL A 14 10.62 -17.08 -7.31
C VAL A 14 11.20 -17.96 -6.20
N LEU A 15 12.41 -17.63 -5.79
CA LEU A 15 13.13 -18.42 -4.79
C LEU A 15 12.77 -17.96 -3.37
N PRO A 16 12.61 -18.89 -2.40
CA PRO A 16 12.50 -18.57 -0.99
C PRO A 16 13.74 -17.81 -0.50
N GLU A 17 13.55 -16.77 0.30
CA GLU A 17 14.64 -16.01 0.93
C GLU A 17 14.38 -15.89 2.43
N GLN A 18 15.38 -16.17 3.26
CA GLN A 18 15.28 -15.93 4.70
C GLN A 18 15.24 -14.42 4.94
N MET A 19 14.12 -13.96 5.44
CA MET A 19 13.85 -12.55 5.72
C MET A 19 13.18 -12.44 7.10
N ASP A 20 13.45 -11.34 7.80
CA ASP A 20 12.75 -11.00 9.02
C ASP A 20 11.39 -10.38 8.66
N LEU A 21 10.31 -11.13 8.89
CA LEU A 21 8.94 -10.72 8.64
C LEU A 21 8.30 -10.30 9.97
N ASP A 22 7.83 -9.08 10.05
CA ASP A 22 7.06 -8.58 11.18
C ASP A 22 5.63 -9.12 11.11
N ILE A 23 5.40 -10.27 11.76
CA ILE A 23 4.14 -11.01 11.73
C ILE A 23 3.26 -10.51 12.88
N LEU A 24 2.09 -9.95 12.54
CA LEU A 24 1.09 -9.50 13.51
C LEU A 24 0.18 -10.64 14.00
N TYR A 25 -0.11 -11.59 13.12
CA TYR A 25 -0.97 -12.74 13.38
C TYR A 25 -0.71 -13.84 12.36
N GLU A 26 -0.85 -15.07 12.76
CA GLU A 26 -0.79 -16.24 11.88
C GLU A 26 -1.63 -17.40 12.43
N ASP A 27 -2.36 -18.07 11.53
CA ASP A 27 -3.06 -19.33 11.77
C ASP A 27 -2.95 -20.28 10.57
N GLU A 28 -3.86 -21.24 10.43
CA GLU A 28 -3.87 -22.19 9.31
C GLU A 28 -4.34 -21.57 7.98
N ASP A 29 -5.09 -20.47 8.02
CA ASP A 29 -5.73 -19.85 6.86
C ASP A 29 -4.99 -18.60 6.37
N VAL A 30 -4.54 -17.77 7.28
CA VAL A 30 -4.01 -16.45 6.97
C VAL A 30 -2.73 -16.13 7.75
N ILE A 31 -1.93 -15.26 7.18
CA ILE A 31 -0.83 -14.59 7.87
C ILE A 31 -0.93 -13.08 7.62
N LEU A 32 -0.85 -12.29 8.68
CA LEU A 32 -0.87 -10.83 8.63
C LEU A 32 0.51 -10.28 8.91
N ILE A 33 0.98 -9.47 7.99
CA ILE A 33 2.32 -8.89 8.00
C ILE A 33 2.23 -7.38 8.16
N ASN A 34 2.99 -6.81 9.09
CA ASN A 34 3.31 -5.39 9.10
C ASN A 34 4.43 -5.13 8.09
N LYS A 35 4.06 -4.85 6.85
CA LYS A 35 5.03 -4.65 5.77
C LYS A 35 5.88 -3.40 5.99
N GLN A 36 7.17 -3.55 5.92
CA GLN A 36 8.12 -2.45 6.05
C GLN A 36 8.24 -1.62 4.77
N LYS A 37 8.83 -0.43 4.88
CA LYS A 37 9.16 0.45 3.76
C LYS A 37 10.22 -0.19 2.85
N ASP A 38 10.29 0.25 1.60
CA ASP A 38 11.19 -0.29 0.55
C ASP A 38 10.97 -1.77 0.19
N MET A 39 9.94 -2.42 0.71
CA MET A 39 9.61 -3.80 0.42
C MET A 39 8.51 -3.90 -0.65
N VAL A 40 8.82 -4.49 -1.81
CA VAL A 40 7.84 -4.82 -2.85
C VAL A 40 7.10 -6.10 -2.45
N VAL A 41 5.78 -6.13 -2.63
CA VAL A 41 4.96 -7.29 -2.22
C VAL A 41 5.30 -8.54 -3.04
N HIS A 42 5.43 -8.43 -4.37
CA HIS A 42 5.67 -9.57 -5.24
C HIS A 42 6.67 -9.21 -6.36
N PRO A 43 7.37 -10.18 -6.94
CA PRO A 43 8.34 -9.93 -7.99
C PRO A 43 7.76 -9.13 -9.17
N CYS A 44 8.55 -8.20 -9.67
CA CYS A 44 8.21 -7.36 -10.81
C CYS A 44 9.47 -7.02 -11.62
N PRO A 45 9.34 -6.52 -12.87
CA PRO A 45 10.48 -6.13 -13.67
C PRO A 45 11.44 -5.21 -12.91
N GLY A 46 12.70 -5.62 -12.81
CA GLY A 46 13.75 -4.92 -12.06
C GLY A 46 13.86 -5.30 -10.57
N ARG A 47 12.93 -6.07 -10.00
CA ARG A 47 13.00 -6.53 -8.60
C ARG A 47 12.39 -7.93 -8.46
N TYR A 48 13.24 -8.94 -8.53
CA TYR A 48 12.87 -10.37 -8.46
C TYR A 48 13.27 -11.03 -7.13
N LYS A 49 14.04 -10.33 -6.29
CA LYS A 49 14.54 -10.77 -4.99
C LYS A 49 14.19 -9.73 -3.92
N GLY A 50 14.23 -10.14 -2.66
CA GLY A 50 13.93 -9.28 -1.52
C GLY A 50 12.49 -8.78 -1.52
N THR A 51 11.56 -9.53 -2.11
CA THR A 51 10.12 -9.21 -2.06
C THR A 51 9.45 -9.91 -0.90
N LEU A 52 8.30 -9.42 -0.47
CA LEU A 52 7.53 -10.10 0.58
C LEU A 52 7.25 -11.56 0.22
N VAL A 53 6.95 -11.85 -1.06
CA VAL A 53 6.70 -13.23 -1.52
C VAL A 53 7.93 -14.12 -1.34
N ASN A 54 9.16 -13.62 -1.56
CA ASN A 54 10.37 -14.42 -1.30
C ASN A 54 10.46 -14.82 0.19
N GLY A 55 10.19 -13.89 1.10
CA GLY A 55 10.16 -14.16 2.54
C GLY A 55 9.04 -15.11 2.96
N LEU A 56 7.84 -14.93 2.39
CA LEU A 56 6.69 -15.80 2.66
C LEU A 56 6.92 -17.24 2.19
N LEU A 57 7.54 -17.44 1.02
CA LEU A 57 7.92 -18.77 0.53
C LEU A 57 8.90 -19.46 1.47
N TYR A 58 9.82 -18.71 2.09
CA TYR A 58 10.74 -19.27 3.09
C TYR A 58 10.02 -19.63 4.40
N HIS A 59 9.15 -18.74 4.89
CA HIS A 59 8.44 -18.88 6.16
C HIS A 59 7.35 -19.96 6.09
N CYS A 60 6.45 -19.86 5.11
CA CYS A 60 5.28 -20.72 4.96
C CYS A 60 5.59 -22.03 4.21
N LYS A 61 6.72 -22.13 3.51
CA LYS A 61 7.09 -23.25 2.62
C LYS A 61 5.97 -23.55 1.62
N ASP A 62 5.36 -24.74 1.68
CA ASP A 62 4.29 -25.18 0.79
C ASP A 62 2.89 -24.69 1.19
N ASN A 63 2.77 -23.97 2.33
CA ASN A 63 1.51 -23.50 2.89
C ASN A 63 1.18 -22.07 2.41
N LEU A 64 1.08 -21.88 1.10
CA LEU A 64 0.57 -20.66 0.48
C LEU A 64 -0.40 -21.01 -0.65
N SER A 65 -1.49 -20.25 -0.77
CA SER A 65 -2.43 -20.43 -1.88
C SER A 65 -1.76 -20.24 -3.23
N GLY A 66 -1.96 -21.19 -4.13
CA GLY A 66 -1.44 -21.17 -5.50
C GLY A 66 -2.30 -20.43 -6.53
N ILE A 67 -3.49 -19.93 -6.17
CA ILE A 67 -4.49 -19.40 -7.11
C ILE A 67 -3.92 -18.32 -8.04
N ASN A 68 -3.07 -17.40 -7.54
CA ASN A 68 -2.47 -16.34 -8.35
C ASN A 68 -1.11 -16.73 -8.97
N GLY A 69 -0.80 -18.04 -8.99
CA GLY A 69 0.39 -18.62 -9.61
C GLY A 69 1.68 -18.32 -8.87
N VAL A 70 2.80 -18.82 -9.44
CA VAL A 70 4.13 -18.79 -8.80
C VAL A 70 4.67 -17.41 -8.46
N LEU A 71 4.21 -16.34 -9.13
CA LEU A 71 4.68 -14.98 -8.85
C LEU A 71 3.97 -14.31 -7.68
N ARG A 72 2.79 -14.80 -7.27
CA ARG A 72 1.93 -14.16 -6.28
C ARG A 72 1.22 -15.16 -5.36
N PRO A 73 1.91 -16.21 -4.87
CA PRO A 73 1.28 -17.17 -3.99
C PRO A 73 0.72 -16.46 -2.74
N GLY A 74 -0.53 -16.77 -2.39
CA GLY A 74 -1.21 -16.21 -1.23
C GLY A 74 -1.63 -14.73 -1.32
N ILE A 75 -1.23 -13.99 -2.35
CA ILE A 75 -1.44 -12.54 -2.42
C ILE A 75 -2.81 -12.21 -3.00
N VAL A 76 -3.72 -11.70 -2.19
CA VAL A 76 -5.07 -11.23 -2.59
C VAL A 76 -5.14 -9.72 -2.81
N HIS A 77 -4.29 -8.96 -2.12
CA HIS A 77 -4.16 -7.51 -2.29
C HIS A 77 -2.72 -7.04 -2.13
N ARG A 78 -2.48 -5.78 -2.36
CA ARG A 78 -1.13 -5.21 -2.26
C ARG A 78 -1.16 -3.77 -1.79
N ILE A 79 -0.07 -3.36 -1.15
CA ILE A 79 0.28 -1.97 -0.88
C ILE A 79 1.57 -1.61 -1.61
N ASP A 80 1.83 -0.33 -1.82
CA ASP A 80 2.99 0.13 -2.59
C ASP A 80 4.32 -0.17 -1.87
N LYS A 81 5.42 -0.14 -2.60
CA LYS A 81 6.78 -0.40 -2.09
C LYS A 81 7.08 0.39 -0.81
N ASP A 82 6.83 1.70 -0.85
CA ASP A 82 7.13 2.62 0.25
C ASP A 82 5.93 2.87 1.19
N THR A 83 4.82 2.18 1.00
CA THR A 83 3.71 2.12 1.95
C THR A 83 3.99 1.03 2.98
N THR A 84 3.90 1.38 4.26
CA THR A 84 4.05 0.44 5.37
C THR A 84 2.71 -0.06 5.88
N GLY A 85 2.70 -1.05 6.77
CA GLY A 85 1.53 -1.46 7.53
C GLY A 85 0.93 -2.79 7.13
N VAL A 86 -0.29 -3.04 7.63
CA VAL A 86 -0.90 -4.36 7.63
C VAL A 86 -1.31 -4.83 6.24
N LEU A 87 -0.96 -6.08 5.94
CA LEU A 87 -1.31 -6.80 4.72
C LEU A 87 -1.63 -8.25 5.08
N VAL A 88 -2.74 -8.79 4.52
CA VAL A 88 -3.14 -10.21 4.69
C VAL A 88 -2.66 -11.03 3.51
N VAL A 89 -2.20 -12.24 3.82
CA VAL A 89 -1.76 -13.27 2.86
C VAL A 89 -2.49 -14.57 3.19
N CYS A 90 -2.92 -15.29 2.16
CA CYS A 90 -3.68 -16.53 2.28
C CYS A 90 -2.76 -17.75 2.25
N LYS A 91 -2.86 -18.59 3.26
CA LYS A 91 -2.06 -19.84 3.36
C LYS A 91 -2.67 -20.98 2.54
N ASN A 92 -3.96 -20.93 2.23
CA ASN A 92 -4.64 -21.94 1.42
C ASN A 92 -5.65 -21.32 0.44
N ASP A 93 -6.16 -22.15 -0.49
CA ASP A 93 -7.03 -21.71 -1.57
C ASP A 93 -8.45 -21.35 -1.09
N MET A 94 -8.92 -21.93 0.00
CA MET A 94 -10.23 -21.61 0.59
C MET A 94 -10.19 -20.17 1.16
N ALA A 95 -9.18 -19.86 1.95
CA ALA A 95 -8.97 -18.52 2.48
C ALA A 95 -8.79 -17.48 1.34
N HIS A 96 -8.05 -17.85 0.28
CA HIS A 96 -7.85 -16.98 -0.87
C HIS A 96 -9.17 -16.63 -1.58
N LYS A 97 -10.03 -17.62 -1.84
CA LYS A 97 -11.35 -17.41 -2.47
C LYS A 97 -12.25 -16.53 -1.60
N SER A 98 -12.31 -16.81 -0.30
CA SER A 98 -13.10 -16.04 0.65
C SER A 98 -12.67 -14.58 0.69
N LEU A 99 -11.38 -14.30 0.91
CA LEU A 99 -10.88 -12.93 1.01
C LEU A 99 -10.92 -12.19 -0.34
N ALA A 100 -10.74 -12.89 -1.47
CA ALA A 100 -10.89 -12.28 -2.80
C ALA A 100 -12.34 -11.83 -3.05
N GLU A 101 -13.35 -12.61 -2.62
CA GLU A 101 -14.76 -12.21 -2.73
C GLU A 101 -15.08 -11.03 -1.80
N GLN A 102 -14.62 -11.05 -0.55
CA GLN A 102 -14.77 -9.91 0.36
C GLN A 102 -14.15 -8.62 -0.18
N LEU A 103 -12.98 -8.71 -0.84
CA LEU A 103 -12.36 -7.57 -1.52
C LEU A 103 -13.18 -7.07 -2.70
N LYS A 104 -13.81 -7.96 -3.45
CA LYS A 104 -14.67 -7.66 -4.61
C LYS A 104 -15.96 -7.00 -4.16
N GLU A 105 -16.55 -7.48 -3.06
CA GLU A 105 -17.76 -6.93 -2.44
C GLU A 105 -17.51 -5.68 -1.61
N HIS A 106 -16.23 -5.28 -1.47
CA HIS A 106 -15.81 -4.12 -0.67
C HIS A 106 -16.17 -4.21 0.83
N SER A 107 -16.31 -5.43 1.37
CA SER A 107 -16.65 -5.67 2.78
C SER A 107 -15.43 -5.66 3.71
N ILE A 108 -14.20 -5.68 3.17
CA ILE A 108 -12.96 -5.57 3.95
C ILE A 108 -12.73 -4.13 4.40
N THR A 109 -12.59 -3.94 5.71
CA THR A 109 -12.18 -2.64 6.28
C THR A 109 -10.71 -2.39 5.97
N ARG A 110 -10.40 -1.22 5.37
CA ARG A 110 -9.03 -0.79 5.06
C ARG A 110 -8.89 0.68 5.40
N LYS A 111 -8.19 0.95 6.51
CA LYS A 111 -7.89 2.32 6.93
C LYS A 111 -6.40 2.57 6.87
N TYR A 112 -6.06 3.74 6.39
CA TYR A 112 -4.70 4.21 6.21
C TYR A 112 -4.52 5.52 6.93
N GLU A 113 -3.33 5.76 7.43
CA GLU A 113 -2.91 7.07 7.87
C GLU A 113 -1.86 7.66 6.93
N ALA A 114 -1.97 8.95 6.69
CA ALA A 114 -1.07 9.67 5.78
C ALA A 114 -0.80 11.08 6.27
N ILE A 115 0.38 11.59 5.89
CA ILE A 115 0.69 13.01 6.04
C ILE A 115 0.63 13.66 4.67
N VAL A 116 -0.13 14.75 4.57
CA VAL A 116 -0.39 15.45 3.31
C VAL A 116 -0.09 16.93 3.41
N TYR A 117 0.22 17.56 2.27
CA TYR A 117 0.41 18.99 2.16
C TYR A 117 -0.93 19.74 2.04
N ASN A 118 -0.88 21.01 2.32
CA ASN A 118 -1.92 22.02 2.18
C ASN A 118 -3.11 21.86 3.16
N ASN A 119 -3.67 22.98 3.61
CA ASN A 119 -4.78 22.98 4.55
C ASN A 119 -6.08 22.59 3.86
N PHE A 120 -6.88 21.79 4.55
CA PHE A 120 -8.22 21.43 4.11
C PHE A 120 -9.21 22.54 4.41
N THR A 121 -10.19 22.71 3.52
CA THR A 121 -11.38 23.56 3.77
C THR A 121 -12.48 22.78 4.47
N GLN A 122 -12.46 21.45 4.35
CA GLN A 122 -13.39 20.52 5.01
C GLN A 122 -12.57 19.42 5.69
N GLU A 123 -12.83 19.20 6.98
CA GLU A 123 -12.11 18.23 7.80
C GLU A 123 -12.34 16.76 7.40
N GLU A 124 -13.39 16.51 6.64
CA GLU A 124 -13.71 15.19 6.10
C GLU A 124 -14.35 15.31 4.72
N GLY A 125 -14.23 14.25 3.93
CA GLY A 125 -14.81 14.21 2.59
C GLY A 125 -14.61 12.89 1.87
N THR A 126 -15.17 12.84 0.68
CA THR A 126 -15.08 11.66 -0.20
C THR A 126 -14.57 12.06 -1.57
N VAL A 127 -13.57 11.34 -2.05
CA VAL A 127 -13.11 11.43 -3.44
C VAL A 127 -13.64 10.20 -4.18
N ASP A 128 -14.69 10.40 -4.99
CA ASP A 128 -15.23 9.38 -5.91
C ASP A 128 -14.81 9.78 -7.33
N ALA A 129 -13.66 9.27 -7.75
CA ALA A 129 -13.06 9.62 -9.03
C ALA A 129 -12.34 8.41 -9.65
N PRO A 130 -12.69 8.00 -10.88
CA PRO A 130 -12.14 6.80 -11.50
C PRO A 130 -10.64 6.95 -11.78
N ILE A 131 -9.87 5.87 -11.49
CA ILE A 131 -8.42 5.84 -11.66
C ILE A 131 -8.05 4.92 -12.83
N GLY A 132 -7.20 5.44 -13.70
CA GLY A 132 -6.62 4.76 -14.85
C GLY A 132 -5.14 5.09 -15.04
N ARG A 133 -4.55 4.52 -16.11
CA ARG A 133 -3.19 4.92 -16.53
C ARG A 133 -3.21 6.37 -17.01
N SER A 134 -2.23 7.16 -16.57
CA SER A 134 -2.11 8.54 -17.05
C SER A 134 -1.94 8.58 -18.58
N PRO A 135 -2.71 9.39 -19.31
CA PRO A 135 -2.55 9.54 -20.75
C PRO A 135 -1.24 10.24 -21.14
N VAL A 136 -0.67 11.02 -20.22
CA VAL A 136 0.56 11.80 -20.45
C VAL A 136 1.81 11.00 -20.06
N ASP A 137 1.78 10.32 -18.91
CA ASP A 137 2.87 9.50 -18.40
C ASP A 137 2.37 8.11 -18.03
N ARG A 138 2.57 7.14 -18.91
CA ARG A 138 2.09 5.77 -18.72
C ARG A 138 2.71 5.02 -17.53
N LYS A 139 3.74 5.57 -16.90
CA LYS A 139 4.31 5.03 -15.65
C LYS A 139 3.49 5.43 -14.43
N LYS A 140 2.66 6.48 -14.56
CA LYS A 140 1.80 7.01 -13.49
C LYS A 140 0.34 6.57 -13.64
N MET A 141 -0.37 6.64 -12.53
CA MET A 141 -1.83 6.59 -12.51
C MET A 141 -2.37 8.03 -12.41
N ALA A 142 -3.62 8.21 -12.82
CA ALA A 142 -4.30 9.51 -12.75
C ALA A 142 -5.80 9.30 -12.56
N VAL A 143 -6.50 10.34 -12.13
CA VAL A 143 -7.95 10.41 -12.30
C VAL A 143 -8.23 10.44 -13.80
N GLU A 144 -8.94 9.42 -14.29
CA GLU A 144 -9.18 9.20 -15.71
C GLU A 144 -10.66 8.88 -15.96
N PRO A 145 -11.49 9.90 -16.23
CA PRO A 145 -12.93 9.74 -16.37
C PRO A 145 -13.38 8.81 -17.49
N LYS A 146 -12.58 8.68 -18.56
CA LYS A 146 -12.98 7.90 -19.75
C LYS A 146 -12.68 6.42 -19.64
N ASN A 147 -11.49 6.07 -19.16
CA ASN A 147 -10.98 4.69 -19.15
C ASN A 147 -10.60 4.20 -17.75
N GLY A 148 -10.80 5.02 -16.73
CA GLY A 148 -10.51 4.69 -15.34
C GLY A 148 -11.53 3.70 -14.77
N LYS A 149 -11.10 2.95 -13.77
CA LYS A 149 -11.98 2.09 -12.97
C LYS A 149 -12.47 2.86 -11.77
N ARG A 150 -13.74 2.69 -11.38
CA ARG A 150 -14.31 3.30 -10.17
C ARG A 150 -13.34 3.19 -9.01
N ALA A 151 -13.13 4.30 -8.31
CA ALA A 151 -12.28 4.38 -7.14
C ALA A 151 -12.89 5.38 -6.15
N VAL A 152 -13.00 4.97 -4.88
CA VAL A 152 -13.60 5.77 -3.80
C VAL A 152 -12.70 5.73 -2.59
N THR A 153 -12.35 6.93 -2.09
CA THR A 153 -11.57 7.16 -0.88
C THR A 153 -12.29 8.17 0.00
N HIS A 154 -12.59 7.79 1.23
CA HIS A 154 -13.06 8.71 2.28
C HIS A 154 -11.82 9.21 3.03
N TYR A 155 -11.79 10.50 3.37
CA TYR A 155 -10.72 11.07 4.19
C TYR A 155 -11.28 11.83 5.38
N LYS A 156 -10.49 11.87 6.45
CA LYS A 156 -10.75 12.67 7.65
C LYS A 156 -9.44 13.24 8.17
N VAL A 157 -9.42 14.54 8.44
CA VAL A 157 -8.28 15.21 9.09
C VAL A 157 -8.28 14.81 10.57
N LEU A 158 -7.17 14.22 11.02
CA LEU A 158 -6.97 13.84 12.40
C LEU A 158 -6.31 14.96 13.21
N SER A 159 -5.35 15.65 12.60
CA SER A 159 -4.69 16.79 13.22
C SER A 159 -3.99 17.68 12.19
N HIS A 160 -3.90 18.97 12.53
CA HIS A 160 -3.06 19.94 11.82
C HIS A 160 -1.70 19.99 12.49
N LEU A 161 -0.63 19.65 11.76
CA LEU A 161 0.72 19.55 12.32
C LEU A 161 1.47 20.89 12.26
N ASN A 162 1.24 21.67 11.20
CA ASN A 162 1.70 23.04 11.03
C ASN A 162 0.90 23.72 9.91
N HIS A 163 1.26 24.95 9.54
CA HIS A 163 0.49 25.77 8.58
C HIS A 163 0.25 25.15 7.19
N GLN A 164 0.89 24.04 6.84
CA GLN A 164 0.76 23.42 5.51
C GLN A 164 0.79 21.89 5.51
N VAL A 165 0.79 21.25 6.66
CA VAL A 165 0.91 19.79 6.77
C VAL A 165 -0.15 19.25 7.70
N ASN A 166 -0.86 18.23 7.26
CA ASN A 166 -1.96 17.62 8.01
C ASN A 166 -1.81 16.11 8.07
N HIS A 167 -2.17 15.54 9.22
CA HIS A 167 -2.32 14.12 9.42
C HIS A 167 -3.77 13.72 9.12
N ILE A 168 -3.95 12.75 8.25
CA ILE A 168 -5.28 12.31 7.81
C ILE A 168 -5.44 10.80 7.95
N GLU A 169 -6.67 10.36 8.20
CA GLU A 169 -7.12 8.98 7.98
C GLU A 169 -7.74 8.90 6.59
N CYS A 170 -7.47 7.81 5.86
CA CYS A 170 -8.14 7.47 4.61
C CYS A 170 -8.78 6.08 4.74
N GLN A 171 -10.09 5.98 4.46
CA GLN A 171 -10.79 4.71 4.38
C GLN A 171 -11.13 4.38 2.92
N LEU A 172 -10.82 3.17 2.50
CA LEU A 172 -10.98 2.72 1.11
C LEU A 172 -12.23 1.85 0.93
N GLU A 173 -13.10 2.20 -0.04
CA GLU A 173 -14.05 1.22 -0.61
C GLU A 173 -13.36 0.35 -1.66
N THR A 174 -12.56 0.93 -2.51
CA THR A 174 -11.86 0.27 -3.62
C THR A 174 -10.35 0.24 -3.38
N GLY A 175 -9.60 -0.60 -4.10
CA GLY A 175 -8.13 -0.71 -3.96
C GLY A 175 -7.42 -0.61 -5.32
N ARG A 176 -7.45 0.58 -5.97
CA ARG A 176 -6.72 0.79 -7.23
C ARG A 176 -5.25 1.13 -6.96
N THR A 177 -4.41 0.85 -7.94
CA THR A 177 -2.98 1.18 -7.86
C THR A 177 -2.79 2.65 -7.54
N HIS A 178 -1.98 2.95 -6.50
CA HIS A 178 -1.68 4.29 -6.00
C HIS A 178 -2.93 5.13 -5.61
N GLN A 179 -4.06 4.51 -5.27
CA GLN A 179 -5.36 5.19 -5.16
C GLN A 179 -5.33 6.40 -4.23
N ILE A 180 -4.91 6.26 -2.97
CA ILE A 180 -4.85 7.38 -2.01
C ILE A 180 -3.94 8.48 -2.54
N ARG A 181 -2.78 8.14 -3.06
CA ARG A 181 -1.78 9.07 -3.60
C ARG A 181 -2.35 9.91 -4.74
N VAL A 182 -3.04 9.25 -5.70
CA VAL A 182 -3.69 9.92 -6.84
C VAL A 182 -4.86 10.77 -6.39
N HIS A 183 -5.74 10.25 -5.53
CA HIS A 183 -6.91 10.96 -5.06
C HIS A 183 -6.54 12.21 -4.26
N MET A 184 -5.64 12.08 -3.27
CA MET A 184 -5.20 13.23 -2.47
C MET A 184 -4.51 14.29 -3.34
N THR A 185 -3.67 13.88 -4.28
CA THR A 185 -3.05 14.81 -5.24
C THR A 185 -4.11 15.51 -6.11
N SER A 186 -5.15 14.80 -6.56
CA SER A 186 -6.18 15.36 -7.44
C SER A 186 -7.03 16.44 -6.78
N ILE A 187 -7.15 16.42 -5.45
CA ILE A 187 -7.84 17.44 -4.65
C ILE A 187 -6.89 18.47 -4.02
N GLY A 188 -5.60 18.48 -4.43
CA GLY A 188 -4.62 19.46 -4.00
C GLY A 188 -3.86 19.13 -2.73
N HIS A 189 -3.97 17.90 -2.21
CA HIS A 189 -3.32 17.45 -0.97
C HIS A 189 -2.34 16.28 -1.21
N PRO A 190 -1.25 16.47 -1.99
CA PRO A 190 -0.29 15.40 -2.24
C PRO A 190 0.36 14.91 -0.93
N LEU A 191 0.70 13.62 -0.90
CA LEU A 191 1.35 13.02 0.27
C LEU A 191 2.77 13.55 0.43
N LEU A 192 3.16 13.75 1.68
CA LEU A 192 4.51 14.16 2.04
C LEU A 192 5.51 13.07 1.62
N GLY A 193 6.63 13.47 1.00
CA GLY A 193 7.66 12.55 0.53
C GLY A 193 7.30 11.74 -0.73
N ASP A 194 6.12 11.96 -1.34
CA ASP A 194 5.76 11.26 -2.58
C ASP A 194 6.54 11.82 -3.78
N GLU A 195 7.52 11.06 -4.26
CA GLU A 195 8.38 11.46 -5.39
C GLU A 195 7.66 11.40 -6.75
N VAL A 196 6.54 10.66 -6.83
CA VAL A 196 5.81 10.44 -8.09
C VAL A 196 4.71 11.47 -8.30
N TYR A 197 3.93 11.74 -7.23
CA TYR A 197 2.74 12.61 -7.28
C TYR A 197 2.90 13.89 -6.47
N GLY A 198 3.94 14.00 -5.66
CA GLY A 198 4.23 15.18 -4.85
C GLY A 198 4.82 16.34 -5.64
N SER A 199 5.01 17.47 -4.96
CA SER A 199 5.57 18.71 -5.54
C SER A 199 7.08 18.65 -5.80
N GLY A 200 7.74 17.53 -5.53
CA GLY A 200 9.21 17.39 -5.57
C GLY A 200 9.93 18.02 -4.37
N LYS A 201 9.23 18.74 -3.49
CA LYS A 201 9.78 19.27 -2.24
C LYS A 201 9.73 18.18 -1.16
N ASN A 202 10.84 17.90 -0.53
CA ASN A 202 10.97 16.93 0.56
C ASN A 202 11.84 17.51 1.68
N PRO A 203 11.36 18.55 2.40
CA PRO A 203 12.14 19.26 3.41
C PRO A 203 12.49 18.38 4.64
N TYR A 204 11.80 17.25 4.79
CA TYR A 204 12.00 16.31 5.89
C TYR A 204 12.89 15.13 5.51
N HIS A 205 13.46 15.13 4.31
CA HIS A 205 14.33 14.05 3.79
C HIS A 205 13.70 12.64 3.89
N LEU A 206 12.39 12.56 3.69
CA LEU A 206 11.65 11.31 3.78
C LEU A 206 11.94 10.40 2.59
N GLN A 207 12.08 9.13 2.85
CA GLN A 207 12.19 8.12 1.79
C GLN A 207 10.80 7.66 1.36
N GLY A 208 10.32 8.13 0.20
CA GLY A 208 9.00 7.79 -0.34
C GLY A 208 7.82 8.41 0.44
N GLN A 209 6.62 8.10 0.01
CA GLN A 209 5.37 8.66 0.57
C GLN A 209 5.14 8.28 2.03
N THR A 210 4.59 9.21 2.80
CA THR A 210 4.10 9.00 4.17
C THR A 210 2.70 8.40 4.12
N LEU A 211 2.63 7.08 3.95
CA LEU A 211 1.39 6.32 3.89
C LEU A 211 1.55 5.01 4.66
N HIS A 212 0.61 4.74 5.55
CA HIS A 212 0.61 3.57 6.41
C HIS A 212 -0.75 2.89 6.41
N ALA A 213 -0.78 1.59 6.08
CA ALA A 213 -1.96 0.74 6.20
C ALA A 213 -2.17 0.41 7.69
N MET A 214 -2.95 1.25 8.37
CA MET A 214 -3.11 1.19 9.83
C MET A 214 -4.01 0.06 10.27
N ILE A 215 -5.17 -0.10 9.63
CA ILE A 215 -6.20 -1.08 10.01
C ILE A 215 -6.60 -1.93 8.82
N LEU A 216 -6.69 -3.24 9.07
CA LEU A 216 -7.27 -4.23 8.16
C LEU A 216 -8.25 -5.10 8.92
N GLY A 217 -9.53 -5.08 8.50
CA GLY A 217 -10.58 -5.90 9.09
C GLY A 217 -11.31 -6.73 8.03
N PHE A 218 -11.56 -8.00 8.33
CA PHE A 218 -12.23 -8.95 7.44
C PHE A 218 -12.94 -10.04 8.23
N VAL A 219 -13.86 -10.75 7.57
CA VAL A 219 -14.48 -11.97 8.12
C VAL A 219 -13.53 -13.13 7.89
N HIS A 220 -13.15 -13.82 8.97
CA HIS A 220 -12.20 -14.92 8.91
C HIS A 220 -12.74 -16.09 8.08
N PRO A 221 -11.96 -16.65 7.13
CA PRO A 221 -12.45 -17.62 6.16
C PRO A 221 -13.06 -18.88 6.74
N SER A 222 -12.50 -19.43 7.81
CA SER A 222 -12.95 -20.68 8.44
C SER A 222 -13.94 -20.45 9.58
N THR A 223 -13.72 -19.43 10.42
CA THR A 223 -14.56 -19.23 11.61
C THR A 223 -15.81 -18.41 11.31
N GLY A 224 -15.80 -17.58 10.28
CA GLY A 224 -16.87 -16.63 9.98
C GLY A 224 -16.95 -15.44 10.94
N GLU A 225 -16.00 -15.29 11.84
CA GLU A 225 -15.92 -14.18 12.78
C GLU A 225 -15.22 -12.98 12.15
N TYR A 226 -15.69 -11.77 12.45
CA TYR A 226 -14.98 -10.55 12.07
C TYR A 226 -13.74 -10.36 12.92
N MET A 227 -12.61 -10.17 12.26
CA MET A 227 -11.33 -9.87 12.89
C MET A 227 -10.78 -8.56 12.36
N GLU A 228 -10.16 -7.77 13.25
CA GLU A 228 -9.53 -6.50 12.88
C GLU A 228 -8.14 -6.42 13.47
N PHE A 229 -7.18 -5.98 12.66
CA PHE A 229 -5.77 -5.91 13.01
C PHE A 229 -5.25 -4.49 12.78
N THR A 230 -4.49 -4.01 13.74
CA THR A 230 -3.85 -2.70 13.70
C THR A 230 -2.34 -2.87 13.60
N ALA A 231 -1.72 -2.24 12.61
CA ALA A 231 -0.27 -2.15 12.54
C ALA A 231 0.24 -0.98 13.39
N PRO A 232 1.34 -1.13 14.16
CA PRO A 232 1.90 -0.03 14.92
C PRO A 232 2.39 1.08 13.99
N LEU A 233 2.18 2.34 14.41
CA LEU A 233 2.68 3.50 13.65
C LEU A 233 4.19 3.44 13.49
N PRO A 234 4.70 3.56 12.26
CA PRO A 234 6.13 3.58 12.02
C PRO A 234 6.76 4.87 12.56
N GLU A 235 8.02 4.81 12.96
CA GLU A 235 8.76 5.93 13.56
C GLU A 235 8.70 7.21 12.70
N TYR A 236 8.80 7.08 11.37
CA TYR A 236 8.75 8.23 10.47
C TYR A 236 7.42 9.01 10.49
N LEU A 237 6.31 8.38 10.87
CA LEU A 237 5.03 9.06 11.12
C LEU A 237 4.99 9.67 12.53
N SER A 238 5.59 9.03 13.52
CA SER A 238 5.66 9.53 14.89
C SER A 238 6.53 10.80 14.98
N LEU A 239 7.65 10.86 14.26
CA LEU A 239 8.59 11.99 14.27
C LEU A 239 8.00 13.27 13.67
N ILE A 240 7.05 13.17 12.76
CA ILE A 240 6.38 14.34 12.17
C ILE A 240 5.50 15.06 13.22
N HIS A 241 5.03 14.35 14.24
CA HIS A 241 4.33 14.93 15.38
C HIS A 241 5.24 15.73 16.32
N ILE A 242 6.56 15.57 16.25
CA ILE A 242 7.52 16.11 17.24
C ILE A 242 8.35 17.27 16.69
N SER A 243 8.51 17.42 15.39
CA SER A 243 9.48 18.37 14.83
C SER A 243 8.83 19.62 14.24
N GLU A 244 8.70 20.68 15.06
CA GLU A 244 9.04 21.99 14.51
C GLU A 244 10.54 21.92 14.11
N PRO A 245 10.94 22.35 12.89
CA PRO A 245 12.36 22.55 12.61
C PRO A 245 12.87 23.58 13.63
N THR A 246 13.66 23.14 14.58
CA THR A 246 14.37 24.03 15.51
C THR A 246 15.11 25.04 14.65
N ARG A 247 14.66 26.29 14.67
CA ARG A 247 15.44 27.42 14.15
C ARG A 247 16.86 27.28 14.72
N PRO A 248 17.92 27.32 13.89
CA PRO A 248 19.25 27.46 14.42
C PRO A 248 19.24 28.73 15.28
N LEU A 249 19.55 28.59 16.56
CA LEU A 249 19.85 29.72 17.42
C LEU A 249 21.12 30.37 16.83
N TYR A 250 20.93 31.46 16.11
CA TYR A 250 22.03 32.38 15.85
C TYR A 250 22.41 32.95 17.19
N ILE A 251 23.49 32.41 17.74
CA ILE A 251 24.22 33.05 18.86
C ILE A 251 24.94 34.25 18.25
N SER A 252 24.49 35.43 18.60
CA SER A 252 25.16 36.70 18.34
C SER A 252 26.42 36.82 19.18
#